data_d2580ece1922518bd683c7ec7b203c6b
#
_entry.id   d2580ece1922518bd683c7ec7b203c6b
#
_cell.length_a   1.000
_cell.length_b   1.000
_cell.length_c   1.000
_cell.angle_alpha   90.00
_cell.angle_beta   90.00
_cell.angle_gamma   90.00
#
_symmetry.space_group_name_H-M   'P 1'
#
loop_
_entity.id
_entity.type
_entity.pdbx_description
1 polymer ?
#
loop_
_entity_poly.entity_id
_entity_poly.type
_entity_poly.pdbx_seq_one_letter_code
_entity_poly.pdbx_strand_id
1 'polypeptide(L)'
;MSEKIDKNKVHYDLQNVFVAPLTLDDSDSPTFGTPKRLNGAIGMDLSAQGDPVTLRADGINYYVNTSNQGYQGDLTMAMVPDWFRAEYLGQTVSTKDKVLVENAKTDQPKAFALIYEFQGDRNARRHVLYNVLATRPSVAGENKDNQREADTETLTLTASPLPDGNVKASTTADTPEDVYNGWTQAVWTKDTTTG
;
A
#
# COMPACT_ATOMS: atom_id res chain seq x y z
N MET A 1 -11.74 2.76 35.01
CA MET A 1 -10.39 3.19 34.63
C MET A 1 -10.02 2.35 33.41
N SER A 2 -9.97 2.95 32.23
CA SER A 2 -9.51 2.24 31.02
C SER A 2 -8.03 1.94 31.19
N GLU A 3 -7.66 0.67 31.22
CA GLU A 3 -6.26 0.27 31.15
C GLU A 3 -5.64 0.90 29.91
N LYS A 4 -4.65 1.78 30.09
CA LYS A 4 -3.87 2.30 28.98
C LYS A 4 -3.19 1.11 28.33
N ILE A 5 -3.61 0.77 27.13
CA ILE A 5 -2.92 -0.22 26.30
C ILE A 5 -1.48 0.27 26.14
N ASP A 6 -0.54 -0.50 26.65
CA ASP A 6 0.89 -0.16 26.56
C ASP A 6 1.30 -0.03 25.08
N LYS A 7 1.99 1.04 24.76
CA LYS A 7 2.46 1.33 23.39
C LYS A 7 3.50 0.30 22.95
N ASN A 8 3.42 -0.12 21.70
CA ASN A 8 4.47 -0.94 21.09
C ASN A 8 5.83 -0.22 21.16
N LYS A 9 6.88 -0.97 21.48
CA LYS A 9 8.26 -0.50 21.45
C LYS A 9 8.97 -0.86 20.15
N VAL A 10 8.55 -1.94 19.54
CA VAL A 10 9.09 -2.48 18.29
C VAL A 10 7.96 -3.01 17.41
N HIS A 11 8.23 -3.16 16.13
CA HIS A 11 7.39 -3.89 15.20
C HIS A 11 8.21 -4.98 14.52
N TYR A 12 7.51 -5.99 14.06
CA TYR A 12 8.08 -7.18 13.43
C TYR A 12 7.44 -7.40 12.06
N ASP A 13 7.10 -8.62 11.76
CA ASP A 13 6.65 -9.15 10.49
C ASP A 13 5.51 -8.39 9.83
N LEU A 14 5.59 -8.28 8.51
CA LEU A 14 4.48 -7.86 7.65
C LEU A 14 3.42 -8.96 7.61
N GLN A 15 2.18 -8.60 7.91
CA GLN A 15 1.04 -9.53 7.89
C GLN A 15 -0.20 -8.86 7.32
N ASN A 16 -1.19 -9.69 6.99
CA ASN A 16 -2.55 -9.24 6.65
C ASN A 16 -2.57 -8.11 5.61
N VAL A 17 -1.96 -8.38 4.45
CA VAL A 17 -1.99 -7.45 3.32
C VAL A 17 -3.31 -7.59 2.56
N PHE A 18 -4.01 -6.47 2.36
CA PHE A 18 -5.24 -6.39 1.57
C PHE A 18 -5.14 -5.24 0.57
N VAL A 19 -5.87 -5.37 -0.51
CA VAL A 19 -6.03 -4.32 -1.52
C VAL A 19 -7.51 -4.05 -1.75
N ALA A 20 -7.86 -2.79 -1.94
CA ALA A 20 -9.22 -2.37 -2.25
C ALA A 20 -9.21 -1.42 -3.45
N PRO A 21 -10.09 -1.61 -4.45
CA PRO A 21 -10.12 -0.72 -5.60
C PRO A 21 -10.39 0.72 -5.16
N LEU A 22 -9.67 1.66 -5.76
CA LEU A 22 -9.92 3.10 -5.62
C LEU A 22 -10.61 3.59 -6.89
N THR A 23 -11.68 4.35 -6.72
CA THR A 23 -12.35 5.09 -7.78
C THR A 23 -12.50 6.55 -7.33
N LEU A 24 -12.17 7.48 -8.19
CA LEU A 24 -12.45 8.90 -8.00
C LEU A 24 -13.70 9.25 -8.81
N ASP A 25 -14.61 9.98 -8.21
CA ASP A 25 -15.77 10.52 -8.91
C ASP A 25 -15.43 11.83 -9.66
N ASP A 26 -16.40 12.39 -10.36
CA ASP A 26 -16.22 13.65 -11.10
C ASP A 26 -15.85 14.87 -10.21
N SER A 27 -15.98 14.73 -8.89
CA SER A 27 -15.63 15.74 -7.88
C SER A 27 -14.31 15.40 -7.16
N ASP A 28 -13.53 14.46 -7.70
CA ASP A 28 -12.30 13.95 -7.10
C ASP A 28 -12.49 13.31 -5.70
N SER A 29 -13.72 12.93 -5.33
CA SER A 29 -13.99 12.25 -4.08
C SER A 29 -13.61 10.77 -4.17
N PRO A 30 -12.79 10.25 -3.23
CA PRO A 30 -12.35 8.87 -3.27
C PRO A 30 -13.44 7.92 -2.76
N THR A 31 -13.69 6.86 -3.52
CA THR A 31 -14.53 5.73 -3.14
C THR A 31 -13.71 4.45 -3.17
N PHE A 32 -13.83 3.67 -2.12
CA PHE A 32 -13.09 2.42 -1.99
C PHE A 32 -14.03 1.22 -2.05
N GLY A 33 -13.61 0.21 -2.81
CA GLY A 33 -14.31 -1.07 -2.82
C GLY A 33 -13.98 -1.93 -1.60
N THR A 34 -14.53 -3.14 -1.57
CA THR A 34 -14.29 -4.10 -0.49
C THR A 34 -12.84 -4.59 -0.52
N PRO A 35 -12.12 -4.55 0.62
CA PRO A 35 -10.76 -5.07 0.70
C PRO A 35 -10.70 -6.57 0.39
N LYS A 36 -9.76 -6.96 -0.46
CA LYS A 36 -9.47 -8.34 -0.83
C LYS A 36 -8.07 -8.71 -0.37
N ARG A 37 -7.93 -9.84 0.31
CA ARG A 37 -6.64 -10.28 0.85
C ARG A 37 -5.65 -10.59 -0.27
N LEU A 38 -4.46 -10.01 -0.19
CA LEU A 38 -3.32 -10.29 -1.06
C LEU A 38 -2.38 -11.26 -0.34
N ASN A 39 -2.53 -12.55 -0.65
CA ASN A 39 -1.73 -13.60 -0.02
C ASN A 39 -0.33 -13.67 -0.65
N GLY A 40 0.65 -14.08 0.16
CA GLY A 40 2.01 -14.32 -0.30
C GLY A 40 2.96 -13.12 -0.16
N ALA A 41 2.56 -12.06 0.54
CA ALA A 41 3.46 -10.96 0.89
C ALA A 41 4.54 -11.45 1.86
N ILE A 42 5.81 -11.18 1.52
CA ILE A 42 7.00 -11.58 2.28
C ILE A 42 7.60 -10.39 3.01
N GLY A 43 7.71 -9.25 2.32
CA GLY A 43 8.31 -8.04 2.86
C GLY A 43 7.89 -6.81 2.09
N MET A 44 7.99 -5.65 2.73
CA MET A 44 7.69 -4.36 2.14
C MET A 44 8.69 -3.32 2.62
N ASP A 45 9.23 -2.57 1.69
CA ASP A 45 10.13 -1.44 1.96
C ASP A 45 9.63 -0.22 1.19
N LEU A 46 9.15 0.79 1.92
CA LEU A 46 8.60 2.01 1.34
C LEU A 46 9.31 3.23 1.92
N SER A 47 9.95 3.99 1.05
CA SER A 47 10.61 5.26 1.36
C SER A 47 9.66 6.43 1.16
N ALA A 48 9.65 7.35 2.13
CA ALA A 48 8.90 8.59 2.01
C ALA A 48 9.48 9.45 0.88
N GLN A 49 8.60 10.06 0.09
CA GLN A 49 8.93 10.93 -1.04
C GLN A 49 8.63 12.39 -0.69
N GLY A 50 9.45 13.29 -1.16
CA GLY A 50 9.31 14.73 -0.97
C GLY A 50 10.63 15.38 -0.59
N ASP A 51 11.11 16.28 -1.44
CA ASP A 51 12.36 17.00 -1.21
C ASP A 51 12.15 18.25 -0.36
N PRO A 52 13.04 18.54 0.60
CA PRO A 52 13.02 19.79 1.31
C PRO A 52 13.42 20.94 0.38
N VAL A 53 12.55 21.93 0.27
CA VAL A 53 12.86 23.20 -0.42
C VAL A 53 13.49 24.15 0.59
N THR A 54 14.70 24.59 0.30
CA THR A 54 15.45 25.50 1.16
C THR A 54 15.65 26.85 0.46
N LEU A 55 15.14 27.92 1.09
CA LEU A 55 15.47 29.29 0.69
C LEU A 55 16.64 29.77 1.54
N ARG A 56 17.72 30.17 0.88
CA ARG A 56 18.91 30.75 1.53
C ARG A 56 18.88 32.28 1.41
N ALA A 57 19.06 32.96 2.55
CA ALA A 57 19.27 34.38 2.62
C ALA A 57 20.35 34.70 3.66
N ASP A 58 21.15 35.75 3.46
CA ASP A 58 22.21 36.19 4.36
C ASP A 58 23.22 35.09 4.75
N GLY A 59 23.45 34.14 3.81
CA GLY A 59 24.43 33.04 4.02
C GLY A 59 23.93 31.87 4.86
N ILE A 60 22.68 31.91 5.33
CA ILE A 60 22.04 30.85 6.12
C ILE A 60 20.81 30.26 5.42
N ASN A 61 20.35 29.10 5.86
CA ASN A 61 19.06 28.54 5.45
C ASN A 61 17.95 29.32 6.15
N TYR A 62 17.40 30.33 5.46
CA TYR A 62 16.41 31.24 6.02
C TYR A 62 15.03 30.61 6.14
N TYR A 63 14.66 29.73 5.20
CA TYR A 63 13.38 29.03 5.18
C TYR A 63 13.57 27.61 4.66
N VAL A 64 13.02 26.64 5.35
CA VAL A 64 13.00 25.24 4.94
C VAL A 64 11.56 24.76 4.96
N ASN A 65 11.08 24.23 3.84
CA ASN A 65 9.77 23.59 3.72
C ASN A 65 9.96 22.17 3.22
N THR A 66 9.22 21.21 3.79
CA THR A 66 9.19 19.82 3.34
C THR A 66 7.82 19.50 2.75
N SER A 67 7.80 18.96 1.52
CA SER A 67 6.58 18.47 0.90
C SER A 67 6.41 16.97 1.18
N ASN A 68 5.18 16.52 1.40
CA ASN A 68 4.85 15.11 1.46
C ASN A 68 4.27 14.69 0.10
N GLN A 69 5.06 13.98 -0.71
CA GLN A 69 4.67 13.49 -2.04
C GLN A 69 4.27 12.01 -2.01
N GLY A 70 4.13 11.43 -0.81
CA GLY A 70 3.73 10.04 -0.63
C GLY A 70 4.88 9.10 -0.33
N TYR A 71 4.81 7.89 -0.84
CA TYR A 71 5.78 6.82 -0.62
C TYR A 71 6.08 6.08 -1.91
N GLN A 72 7.30 5.59 -2.05
CA GLN A 72 7.71 4.71 -3.14
C GLN A 72 8.59 3.59 -2.61
N GLY A 73 8.48 2.41 -3.19
CA GLY A 73 9.31 1.27 -2.84
C GLY A 73 8.73 -0.05 -3.31
N ASP A 74 9.09 -1.13 -2.64
CA ASP A 74 8.86 -2.47 -3.12
C ASP A 74 8.03 -3.31 -2.15
N LEU A 75 7.14 -4.12 -2.72
CA LEU A 75 6.43 -5.21 -2.06
C LEU A 75 6.92 -6.52 -2.65
N THR A 76 7.64 -7.30 -1.85
CA THR A 76 8.12 -8.63 -2.23
C THR A 76 7.04 -9.67 -1.92
N MET A 77 6.73 -10.47 -2.93
CA MET A 77 5.71 -11.51 -2.91
C MET A 77 6.31 -12.88 -3.22
N ALA A 78 5.77 -13.93 -2.63
CA ALA A 78 6.11 -15.29 -3.05
C ALA A 78 5.68 -15.55 -4.51
N MET A 79 4.51 -15.05 -4.87
CA MET A 79 3.98 -15.01 -6.24
C MET A 79 2.88 -13.97 -6.28
N VAL A 80 2.82 -13.16 -7.34
CA VAL A 80 1.73 -12.21 -7.58
C VAL A 80 0.52 -12.96 -8.15
N PRO A 81 -0.64 -12.96 -7.47
CA PRO A 81 -1.81 -13.71 -7.95
C PRO A 81 -2.34 -13.18 -9.28
N ASP A 82 -2.81 -14.07 -10.16
CA ASP A 82 -3.36 -13.72 -11.48
C ASP A 82 -4.51 -12.71 -11.41
N TRP A 83 -5.36 -12.84 -10.38
CA TRP A 83 -6.44 -11.88 -10.18
C TRP A 83 -5.92 -10.45 -9.92
N PHE A 84 -4.79 -10.30 -9.20
CA PHE A 84 -4.18 -9.00 -8.96
C PHE A 84 -3.60 -8.43 -10.25
N ARG A 85 -2.96 -9.27 -11.06
CA ARG A 85 -2.44 -8.88 -12.38
C ARG A 85 -3.58 -8.41 -13.30
N ALA A 86 -4.70 -9.11 -13.33
CA ALA A 86 -5.85 -8.74 -14.14
C ALA A 86 -6.56 -7.48 -13.62
N GLU A 87 -6.75 -7.34 -12.31
CA GLU A 87 -7.56 -6.28 -11.71
C GLU A 87 -6.78 -4.95 -11.59
N TYR A 88 -5.49 -5.02 -11.17
CA TYR A 88 -4.70 -3.83 -10.84
C TYR A 88 -3.54 -3.54 -11.80
N LEU A 89 -3.00 -4.53 -12.51
CA LEU A 89 -1.97 -4.29 -13.52
C LEU A 89 -2.56 -4.15 -14.95
N GLY A 90 -3.86 -4.34 -15.08
CA GLY A 90 -4.59 -4.14 -16.35
C GLY A 90 -4.49 -5.30 -17.33
N GLN A 91 -3.86 -6.42 -16.94
CA GLN A 91 -3.74 -7.59 -17.80
C GLN A 91 -5.11 -8.23 -18.04
N THR A 92 -5.29 -8.86 -19.19
CA THR A 92 -6.57 -9.47 -19.56
C THR A 92 -6.50 -11.01 -19.55
N VAL A 93 -7.56 -11.66 -19.05
CA VAL A 93 -7.69 -13.11 -19.14
C VAL A 93 -8.52 -13.49 -20.36
N SER A 94 -7.95 -14.26 -21.29
CA SER A 94 -8.69 -14.80 -22.43
C SER A 94 -9.91 -15.57 -21.96
N THR A 95 -11.07 -15.25 -22.51
CA THR A 95 -12.32 -15.89 -22.11
C THR A 95 -12.39 -17.37 -22.52
N LYS A 96 -11.79 -17.71 -23.66
CA LYS A 96 -11.80 -19.07 -24.23
C LYS A 96 -10.74 -19.95 -23.59
N ASP A 97 -9.48 -19.48 -23.57
CA ASP A 97 -8.35 -20.33 -23.27
C ASP A 97 -7.83 -20.12 -21.84
N LYS A 98 -8.40 -19.13 -21.10
CA LYS A 98 -8.03 -18.76 -19.72
C LYS A 98 -6.56 -18.40 -19.56
N VAL A 99 -5.96 -17.86 -20.61
CA VAL A 99 -4.57 -17.39 -20.60
C VAL A 99 -4.54 -15.94 -20.20
N LEU A 100 -3.64 -15.58 -19.28
CA LEU A 100 -3.37 -14.22 -18.89
C LEU A 100 -2.50 -13.55 -19.96
N VAL A 101 -2.95 -12.43 -20.50
CA VAL A 101 -2.30 -11.71 -21.61
C VAL A 101 -1.88 -10.34 -21.12
N GLU A 102 -0.63 -9.99 -21.35
CA GLU A 102 -0.08 -8.66 -21.14
C GLU A 102 0.01 -7.94 -22.50
N ASN A 103 -0.55 -6.72 -22.59
CA ASN A 103 -0.58 -5.92 -23.80
C ASN A 103 -0.13 -4.48 -23.51
N ALA A 104 1.00 -4.10 -24.06
CA ALA A 104 1.62 -2.80 -23.84
C ALA A 104 0.77 -1.59 -24.30
N LYS A 105 -0.26 -1.80 -25.13
CA LYS A 105 -1.11 -0.72 -25.65
C LYS A 105 -2.40 -0.54 -24.84
N THR A 106 -2.89 -1.59 -24.21
CA THR A 106 -4.21 -1.62 -23.56
C THR A 106 -4.15 -1.74 -22.05
N ASP A 107 -3.07 -2.30 -21.53
CA ASP A 107 -2.93 -2.52 -20.10
C ASP A 107 -2.62 -1.20 -19.40
N GLN A 108 -3.52 -0.82 -18.51
CA GLN A 108 -3.37 0.37 -17.67
C GLN A 108 -3.48 -0.02 -16.20
N PRO A 109 -2.46 0.23 -15.39
CA PRO A 109 -2.54 0.02 -13.96
C PRO A 109 -3.66 0.83 -13.33
N LYS A 110 -4.37 0.22 -12.38
CA LYS A 110 -5.46 0.86 -11.64
C LYS A 110 -5.01 1.13 -10.22
N ALA A 111 -5.41 2.30 -9.71
CA ALA A 111 -5.13 2.68 -8.34
C ALA A 111 -5.94 1.84 -7.35
N PHE A 112 -5.35 1.60 -6.19
CA PHE A 112 -5.96 0.86 -5.09
C PHE A 112 -5.51 1.38 -3.73
N ALA A 113 -6.28 1.12 -2.70
CA ALA A 113 -5.83 1.26 -1.33
C ALA A 113 -5.11 -0.01 -0.89
N LEU A 114 -3.93 0.15 -0.27
CA LEU A 114 -3.14 -0.93 0.31
C LEU A 114 -3.27 -0.92 1.83
N ILE A 115 -3.88 -1.95 2.38
CA ILE A 115 -3.98 -2.18 3.82
C ILE A 115 -2.95 -3.23 4.22
N TYR A 116 -2.21 -2.98 5.27
CA TYR A 116 -1.23 -3.91 5.80
C TYR A 116 -1.04 -3.76 7.30
N GLU A 117 -0.44 -4.76 7.91
CA GLU A 117 -0.26 -4.85 9.34
C GLU A 117 1.19 -5.21 9.66
N PHE A 118 1.78 -4.49 10.61
CA PHE A 118 3.01 -4.91 11.25
C PHE A 118 2.70 -5.46 12.64
N GLN A 119 3.21 -6.65 12.93
CA GLN A 119 3.11 -7.21 14.25
C GLN A 119 3.95 -6.37 15.22
N GLY A 120 3.34 -5.95 16.31
CA GLY A 120 4.04 -5.28 17.41
C GLY A 120 4.34 -6.24 18.55
N ASP A 121 5.17 -5.80 19.50
CA ASP A 121 5.44 -6.56 20.73
C ASP A 121 4.21 -6.68 21.65
N ARG A 122 3.18 -5.86 21.43
CA ARG A 122 1.93 -5.89 22.20
C ARG A 122 0.71 -6.05 21.31
N ASN A 123 0.56 -5.19 20.33
CA ASN A 123 -0.55 -5.20 19.38
C ASN A 123 -0.07 -4.98 17.96
N ALA A 124 -0.71 -5.62 17.03
CA ALA A 124 -0.44 -5.35 15.63
C ALA A 124 -0.85 -3.92 15.26
N ARG A 125 -0.01 -3.24 14.51
CA ARG A 125 -0.29 -1.90 14.00
C ARG A 125 -0.76 -1.99 12.56
N ARG A 126 -1.98 -1.51 12.32
CA ARG A 126 -2.63 -1.55 11.02
C ARG A 126 -2.43 -0.23 10.29
N HIS A 127 -2.18 -0.32 9.01
CA HIS A 127 -1.91 0.82 8.14
C HIS A 127 -2.77 0.74 6.90
N VAL A 128 -3.06 1.88 6.30
CA VAL A 128 -3.60 2.00 4.95
C VAL A 128 -2.87 3.09 4.19
N LEU A 129 -2.49 2.80 2.94
CA LEU A 129 -2.10 3.76 1.93
C LEU A 129 -3.25 3.88 0.95
N TYR A 130 -3.71 5.10 0.68
CA TYR A 130 -4.99 5.30 -0.01
C TYR A 130 -4.93 5.21 -1.52
N ASN A 131 -3.88 5.73 -2.14
CA ASN A 131 -3.76 5.84 -3.59
C ASN A 131 -2.45 5.24 -4.04
N VAL A 132 -2.45 3.94 -4.26
CA VAL A 132 -1.28 3.15 -4.64
C VAL A 132 -1.42 2.67 -6.07
N LEU A 133 -0.37 2.83 -6.84
CA LEU A 133 -0.18 2.20 -8.14
C LEU A 133 0.96 1.18 -8.02
N ALA A 134 0.77 0.01 -8.61
CA ALA A 134 1.80 -1.02 -8.72
C ALA A 134 2.31 -1.10 -10.17
N THR A 135 3.61 -1.30 -10.32
CA THR A 135 4.19 -1.70 -11.59
C THR A 135 4.20 -3.21 -11.72
N ARG A 136 4.24 -3.70 -12.95
CA ARG A 136 4.37 -5.14 -13.21
C ARG A 136 5.69 -5.67 -12.66
N PRO A 137 5.70 -6.88 -12.09
CA PRO A 137 6.92 -7.49 -11.57
C PRO A 137 7.88 -7.87 -12.70
N SER A 138 9.17 -7.92 -12.39
CA SER A 138 10.18 -8.52 -13.26
C SER A 138 9.96 -10.03 -13.34
N VAL A 139 10.34 -10.62 -14.47
CA VAL A 139 10.34 -12.07 -14.66
C VAL A 139 11.76 -12.58 -14.43
N ALA A 140 11.95 -13.42 -13.42
CA ALA A 140 13.20 -14.07 -13.10
C ALA A 140 12.95 -15.55 -12.82
N GLY A 141 13.94 -16.40 -13.09
CA GLY A 141 13.90 -17.81 -12.77
C GLY A 141 15.29 -18.41 -12.95
N GLU A 142 15.75 -19.17 -11.98
CA GLU A 142 17.04 -19.85 -11.98
C GLU A 142 16.88 -21.35 -11.79
N ASN A 143 17.73 -22.12 -12.45
CA ASN A 143 17.83 -23.56 -12.22
C ASN A 143 18.84 -23.80 -11.09
N LYS A 144 18.37 -24.30 -9.94
CA LYS A 144 19.20 -24.54 -8.75
C LYS A 144 19.49 -26.02 -8.57
N ASP A 145 20.77 -26.39 -8.56
CA ASP A 145 21.20 -27.80 -8.58
C ASP A 145 20.99 -28.57 -7.25
N ASN A 146 21.01 -27.93 -6.08
CA ASN A 146 21.05 -28.66 -4.80
C ASN A 146 20.06 -28.18 -3.71
N GLN A 147 19.43 -27.02 -3.86
CA GLN A 147 18.40 -26.54 -2.93
C GLN A 147 17.30 -25.83 -3.72
N ARG A 148 16.07 -26.28 -3.54
CA ARG A 148 14.89 -25.61 -4.12
C ARG A 148 14.51 -24.42 -3.24
N GLU A 149 15.19 -23.30 -3.42
CA GLU A 149 14.70 -22.03 -2.91
C GLU A 149 13.62 -21.49 -3.84
N ALA A 150 12.53 -21.03 -3.26
CA ALA A 150 11.46 -20.38 -4.03
C ALA A 150 11.95 -19.03 -4.54
N ASP A 151 11.72 -18.74 -5.82
CA ASP A 151 11.91 -17.41 -6.37
C ASP A 151 10.79 -16.49 -5.87
N THR A 152 11.07 -15.19 -5.79
CA THR A 152 10.10 -14.18 -5.35
C THR A 152 9.84 -13.17 -6.46
N GLU A 153 8.66 -12.57 -6.45
CA GLU A 153 8.29 -11.50 -7.37
C GLU A 153 8.20 -10.19 -6.60
N THR A 154 8.67 -9.11 -7.20
CA THR A 154 8.64 -7.79 -6.58
C THR A 154 7.76 -6.83 -7.38
N LEU A 155 6.79 -6.23 -6.68
CA LEU A 155 5.96 -5.14 -7.17
C LEU A 155 6.55 -3.81 -6.68
N THR A 156 6.96 -2.95 -7.58
CA THR A 156 7.28 -1.57 -7.19
C THR A 156 5.98 -0.78 -7.04
N LEU A 157 5.81 -0.19 -5.86
CA LEU A 157 4.63 0.56 -5.45
C LEU A 157 4.94 2.06 -5.43
N THR A 158 4.00 2.86 -5.92
CA THR A 158 4.01 4.31 -5.75
C THR A 158 2.70 4.72 -5.09
N ALA A 159 2.79 5.27 -3.89
CA ALA A 159 1.66 5.78 -3.13
C ALA A 159 1.65 7.31 -3.18
N SER A 160 0.69 7.88 -3.87
CA SER A 160 0.51 9.32 -4.04
C SER A 160 -0.55 9.88 -3.10
N PRO A 161 -0.53 11.18 -2.77
CA PRO A 161 -1.63 11.82 -2.06
C PRO A 161 -2.95 11.69 -2.83
N LEU A 162 -4.05 11.54 -2.09
CA LEU A 162 -5.39 11.75 -2.63
C LEU A 162 -5.63 13.24 -2.91
N PRO A 163 -6.66 13.62 -3.67
CA PRO A 163 -7.01 15.02 -3.92
C PRO A 163 -7.25 15.84 -2.65
N ASP A 164 -7.71 15.20 -1.57
CA ASP A 164 -7.89 15.82 -0.24
C ASP A 164 -6.56 15.93 0.56
N GLY A 165 -5.43 15.47 0.00
CA GLY A 165 -4.10 15.47 0.60
C GLY A 165 -3.79 14.29 1.52
N ASN A 166 -4.72 13.38 1.76
CA ASN A 166 -4.47 12.20 2.57
C ASN A 166 -3.59 11.19 1.82
N VAL A 167 -2.55 10.68 2.48
CA VAL A 167 -1.63 9.66 1.94
C VAL A 167 -1.79 8.34 2.66
N LYS A 168 -1.74 8.40 3.99
CA LYS A 168 -1.69 7.22 4.85
C LYS A 168 -2.44 7.46 6.16
N ALA A 169 -3.09 6.41 6.66
CA ALA A 169 -3.55 6.35 8.04
C ALA A 169 -2.98 5.11 8.74
N SER A 170 -2.94 5.15 10.06
CA SER A 170 -2.52 4.02 10.87
C SER A 170 -3.22 4.02 12.22
N THR A 171 -3.49 2.82 12.74
CA THR A 171 -4.03 2.65 14.09
C THR A 171 -3.01 3.09 15.14
N THR A 172 -3.50 3.54 16.28
CA THR A 172 -2.72 3.90 17.46
C THR A 172 -3.13 2.99 18.64
N ALA A 173 -2.45 3.12 19.76
CA ALA A 173 -2.83 2.42 20.98
C ALA A 173 -4.22 2.84 21.53
N ASP A 174 -4.67 4.04 21.15
CA ASP A 174 -5.94 4.61 21.60
C ASP A 174 -7.06 4.46 20.54
N THR A 175 -6.81 3.74 19.44
CA THR A 175 -7.83 3.47 18.42
C THR A 175 -8.97 2.63 19.02
N PRO A 176 -10.24 3.05 18.90
CA PRO A 176 -11.38 2.29 19.37
C PRO A 176 -11.40 0.87 18.79
N GLU A 177 -11.86 -0.09 19.60
CA GLU A 177 -11.80 -1.52 19.26
C GLU A 177 -12.65 -1.85 18.02
N ASP A 178 -13.78 -1.22 17.83
CA ASP A 178 -14.66 -1.37 16.68
C ASP A 178 -13.97 -0.89 15.38
N VAL A 179 -13.30 0.27 15.42
CA VAL A 179 -12.48 0.79 14.31
C VAL A 179 -11.31 -0.14 14.03
N TYR A 180 -10.62 -0.58 15.08
CA TYR A 180 -9.50 -1.51 14.95
C TYR A 180 -9.95 -2.81 14.27
N ASN A 181 -11.01 -3.44 14.75
CA ASN A 181 -11.51 -4.71 14.21
C ASN A 181 -12.11 -4.58 12.80
N GLY A 182 -12.68 -3.42 12.46
CA GLY A 182 -13.21 -3.12 11.12
C GLY A 182 -12.16 -2.80 10.06
N TRP A 183 -10.89 -2.58 10.43
CA TRP A 183 -9.84 -2.03 9.56
C TRP A 183 -9.59 -2.82 8.27
N THR A 184 -9.75 -4.14 8.31
CA THR A 184 -9.57 -5.03 7.14
C THR A 184 -10.88 -5.35 6.41
N GLN A 185 -12.02 -4.88 6.92
CA GLN A 185 -13.34 -5.11 6.31
C GLN A 185 -13.73 -3.97 5.37
N ALA A 186 -13.30 -2.75 5.69
CA ALA A 186 -13.47 -1.56 4.86
C ALA A 186 -12.25 -0.66 4.98
N VAL A 187 -11.98 0.10 3.93
CA VAL A 187 -10.92 1.13 3.98
C VAL A 187 -11.37 2.24 4.93
N TRP A 188 -10.57 2.46 5.98
CA TRP A 188 -10.86 3.55 6.91
C TRP A 188 -10.59 4.91 6.23
N THR A 189 -11.54 5.80 6.30
CA THR A 189 -11.44 7.18 5.81
C THR A 189 -11.71 8.15 6.95
N LYS A 190 -11.01 9.27 6.94
CA LYS A 190 -11.31 10.33 7.89
C LYS A 190 -12.65 10.96 7.53
N ASP A 191 -13.60 10.96 8.48
CA ASP A 191 -14.85 11.67 8.28
C ASP A 191 -14.57 13.16 8.06
N THR A 192 -15.04 13.68 6.94
CA THR A 192 -14.95 15.13 6.58
C THR A 192 -15.90 16.02 7.41
N THR A 193 -16.60 15.43 8.37
CA THR A 193 -17.61 16.11 9.18
C THR A 193 -17.11 16.34 10.61
N THR A 194 -16.09 17.17 10.79
CA THR A 194 -15.89 17.95 12.03
C THR A 194 -14.71 18.91 11.83
N GLY A 195 -14.98 20.09 11.37
CA GLY A 195 -14.10 21.26 11.44
C GLY A 195 -14.87 22.35 12.12
#